data_200b4494654e6cdd873d69abb8350e17
#
_entry.id   200b4494654e6cdd873d69abb8350e17
#
_cell.length_a   1.000
_cell.length_b   1.000
_cell.length_c   1.000
_cell.angle_alpha   90.00
_cell.angle_beta   90.00
_cell.angle_gamma   90.00
#
_symmetry.space_group_name_H-M   'P 1'
#
loop_
_entity.id
_entity.type
_entity.pdbx_description
1 polymer ?
#
loop_
_entity_poly.entity_id
_entity_poly.type
_entity_poly.pdbx_seq_one_letter_code
_entity_poly.pdbx_strand_id
1 'polypeptide(L)'
;MVRASLKIRAAQQTLPTIRPLAEAVSLLANSGVESRGAIFTRREVVEFILDLLGYTSDRPLCNVRLLEPSFGEGDFLLPALDRLLQSWISKNPDRNHVVDYLGNTLCAVELHKDTFENTKLKVFAALTERGISNADAQAPAETFREL
;
A
#
# COMPACT_ATOMS: atom_id res chain seq x y z
N MET A 1 55.26 46.44 9.44
CA MET A 1 54.66 45.39 8.62
C MET A 1 54.39 44.18 9.54
N VAL A 2 53.15 44.02 9.98
CA VAL A 2 52.73 42.92 10.86
C VAL A 2 51.85 41.99 10.00
N ARG A 3 52.33 40.76 9.76
CA ARG A 3 51.55 39.70 9.06
C ARG A 3 50.61 39.05 10.07
N ALA A 4 49.32 39.26 9.92
CA ALA A 4 48.30 38.51 10.64
C ALA A 4 48.13 37.14 10.00
N SER A 5 48.42 36.07 10.75
CA SER A 5 48.26 34.68 10.33
C SER A 5 46.84 34.24 10.70
N LEU A 6 45.99 34.09 9.69
CA LEU A 6 44.63 33.59 9.87
C LEU A 6 44.66 32.07 10.03
N LYS A 7 44.47 31.58 11.26
CA LYS A 7 44.27 30.15 11.52
C LYS A 7 42.83 29.76 11.24
N ILE A 8 42.59 29.14 10.09
CA ILE A 8 41.31 28.49 9.77
C ILE A 8 41.25 27.18 10.59
N ARG A 9 40.43 27.15 11.64
CA ARG A 9 40.05 25.92 12.30
C ARG A 9 39.01 25.22 11.41
N ALA A 10 39.44 24.16 10.72
CA ALA A 10 38.50 23.21 10.09
C ALA A 10 37.76 22.48 11.22
N ALA A 11 36.46 22.74 11.35
CA ALA A 11 35.58 21.92 12.17
C ALA A 11 35.45 20.56 11.48
N GLN A 12 36.07 19.53 12.06
CA GLN A 12 35.82 18.16 11.71
C GLN A 12 34.37 17.84 12.08
N GLN A 13 33.46 17.87 11.10
CA GLN A 13 32.16 17.26 11.23
C GLN A 13 32.37 15.76 11.29
N THR A 14 32.22 15.16 12.46
CA THR A 14 32.14 13.70 12.61
C THR A 14 30.86 13.25 11.93
N LEU A 15 31.01 12.52 10.80
CA LEU A 15 29.90 11.85 10.15
C LEU A 15 29.26 10.89 11.17
N PRO A 16 27.92 10.80 11.22
CA PRO A 16 27.25 9.87 12.10
C PRO A 16 27.76 8.46 11.78
N THR A 17 28.16 7.73 12.80
CA THR A 17 28.66 6.36 12.69
C THR A 17 27.53 5.51 12.08
N ILE A 18 27.75 5.03 10.85
CA ILE A 18 26.83 4.11 10.21
C ILE A 18 26.84 2.83 11.04
N ARG A 19 25.72 2.48 11.64
CA ARG A 19 25.58 1.24 12.39
C ARG A 19 25.88 0.06 11.46
N PRO A 20 26.64 -0.96 11.90
CA PRO A 20 26.85 -2.15 11.12
C PRO A 20 25.50 -2.76 10.68
N LEU A 21 25.41 -3.20 9.44
CA LEU A 21 24.19 -3.79 8.87
C LEU A 21 23.60 -4.88 9.75
N ALA A 22 24.45 -5.72 10.37
CA ALA A 22 24.04 -6.78 11.28
C ALA A 22 23.32 -6.25 12.54
N GLU A 23 23.77 -5.11 13.08
CA GLU A 23 23.10 -4.47 14.23
C GLU A 23 21.74 -3.86 13.84
N ALA A 24 21.68 -3.24 12.67
CA ALA A 24 20.42 -2.71 12.13
C ALA A 24 19.41 -3.85 11.88
N VAL A 25 19.84 -4.96 11.28
CA VAL A 25 19.01 -6.15 11.05
C VAL A 25 18.53 -6.77 12.37
N SER A 26 19.41 -6.87 13.39
CA SER A 26 19.05 -7.39 14.71
C SER A 26 18.03 -6.51 15.43
N LEU A 27 18.18 -5.20 15.34
CA LEU A 27 17.21 -4.25 15.89
C LEU A 27 15.86 -4.35 15.18
N LEU A 28 15.82 -4.50 13.87
CA LEU A 28 14.61 -4.71 13.09
C LEU A 28 13.92 -6.04 13.43
N ALA A 29 14.69 -7.11 13.63
CA ALA A 29 14.15 -8.43 13.98
C ALA A 29 13.52 -8.48 15.39
N ASN A 30 14.02 -7.68 16.33
CA ASN A 30 13.60 -7.70 17.75
C ASN A 30 12.59 -6.60 18.09
N SER A 31 12.29 -5.70 17.18
CA SER A 31 11.37 -4.62 17.40
C SER A 31 9.95 -4.99 16.95
N GLY A 32 8.91 -4.44 17.61
CA GLY A 32 7.52 -4.75 17.36
C GLY A 32 7.02 -4.45 15.93
N VAL A 33 5.72 -4.51 15.70
CA VAL A 33 5.05 -4.37 14.38
C VAL A 33 5.52 -3.12 13.61
N GLU A 34 5.76 -2.01 14.32
CA GLU A 34 6.26 -0.75 13.73
C GLU A 34 7.64 -0.88 13.08
N SER A 35 8.46 -1.79 13.52
CA SER A 35 9.83 -1.98 13.03
C SER A 35 9.95 -2.91 11.84
N ARG A 36 8.91 -3.67 11.51
CA ARG A 36 8.85 -4.50 10.30
C ARG A 36 8.62 -3.67 9.04
N GLY A 37 8.67 -2.33 9.15
CA GLY A 37 8.42 -1.43 8.03
C GLY A 37 6.93 -1.20 7.74
N ALA A 38 6.05 -1.61 8.64
CA ALA A 38 4.63 -1.27 8.57
C ALA A 38 4.46 0.24 8.82
N ILE A 39 4.64 1.04 7.79
CA ILE A 39 4.34 2.46 7.82
C ILE A 39 2.87 2.62 7.43
N PHE A 40 2.05 2.98 8.42
CA PHE A 40 0.66 3.34 8.16
C PHE A 40 0.60 4.65 7.38
N THR A 41 0.10 4.59 6.17
CA THR A 41 -0.08 5.79 5.36
C THR A 41 -1.43 6.41 5.70
N ARG A 42 -1.42 7.68 6.12
CA ARG A 42 -2.67 8.40 6.42
C ARG A 42 -3.60 8.41 5.21
N ARG A 43 -4.90 8.25 5.46
CA ARG A 43 -5.94 8.20 4.42
C ARG A 43 -5.85 9.37 3.43
N GLU A 44 -5.65 10.59 3.94
CA GLU A 44 -5.59 11.80 3.12
C GLU A 44 -4.40 11.77 2.15
N VAL A 45 -3.29 11.16 2.56
CA VAL A 45 -2.10 11.01 1.71
C VAL A 45 -2.35 9.99 0.61
N VAL A 46 -3.00 8.87 0.94
CA VAL A 46 -3.39 7.85 -0.05
C VAL A 46 -4.34 8.44 -1.09
N GLU A 47 -5.39 9.13 -0.65
CA GLU A 47 -6.36 9.76 -1.54
C GLU A 47 -5.67 10.78 -2.46
N PHE A 48 -4.76 11.59 -1.92
CA PHE A 48 -3.98 12.54 -2.70
C PHE A 48 -3.10 11.85 -3.76
N ILE A 49 -2.43 10.76 -3.41
CA ILE A 49 -1.61 9.99 -4.37
C ILE A 49 -2.48 9.41 -5.48
N LEU A 50 -3.63 8.83 -5.14
CA LEU A 50 -4.57 8.28 -6.11
C LEU A 50 -5.10 9.37 -7.05
N ASP A 51 -5.37 10.58 -6.54
CA ASP A 51 -5.78 11.73 -7.34
C ASP A 51 -4.66 12.18 -8.31
N LEU A 52 -3.43 12.28 -7.82
CA LEU A 52 -2.27 12.62 -8.67
C LEU A 52 -2.05 11.63 -9.81
N LEU A 53 -2.28 10.34 -9.56
CA LEU A 53 -2.21 9.29 -10.57
C LEU A 53 -3.40 9.32 -11.54
N GLY A 54 -4.42 10.11 -11.25
CA GLY A 54 -5.67 10.11 -12.00
C GLY A 54 -6.46 8.81 -11.82
N TYR A 55 -6.22 8.07 -10.72
CA TYR A 55 -6.97 6.87 -10.37
C TYR A 55 -8.27 7.26 -9.66
N THR A 56 -9.20 7.86 -10.40
CA THR A 56 -10.45 8.44 -9.92
C THR A 56 -11.67 7.67 -10.43
N SER A 57 -12.70 7.57 -9.64
CA SER A 57 -13.87 6.72 -9.92
C SER A 57 -14.72 7.17 -11.12
N ASP A 58 -14.56 8.42 -11.59
CA ASP A 58 -15.20 8.95 -12.80
C ASP A 58 -14.53 8.45 -14.09
N ARG A 59 -13.33 7.88 -13.98
CA ARG A 59 -12.59 7.30 -15.11
C ARG A 59 -12.89 5.82 -15.32
N PRO A 60 -12.70 5.29 -16.54
CA PRO A 60 -12.86 3.85 -16.82
C PRO A 60 -11.64 3.08 -16.28
N LEU A 61 -11.62 2.81 -14.97
CA LEU A 61 -10.51 2.12 -14.31
C LEU A 61 -10.32 0.67 -14.78
N CYS A 62 -11.27 0.12 -15.54
CA CYS A 62 -11.13 -1.19 -16.21
C CYS A 62 -9.94 -1.28 -17.18
N ASN A 63 -9.43 -0.16 -17.65
CA ASN A 63 -8.28 -0.10 -18.55
C ASN A 63 -6.95 0.11 -17.80
N VAL A 64 -6.98 0.18 -16.47
CA VAL A 64 -5.81 0.41 -15.62
C VAL A 64 -5.54 -0.83 -14.81
N ARG A 65 -4.28 -1.27 -14.78
CA ARG A 65 -3.82 -2.32 -13.87
C ARG A 65 -3.09 -1.71 -12.71
N LEU A 66 -3.55 -2.00 -11.50
CA LEU A 66 -2.94 -1.58 -10.26
C LEU A 66 -2.23 -2.75 -9.60
N LEU A 67 -0.98 -2.56 -9.23
CA LEU A 67 -0.20 -3.49 -8.41
C LEU A 67 0.07 -2.84 -7.06
N GLU A 68 -0.36 -3.51 -5.99
CA GLU A 68 0.02 -3.19 -4.63
C GLU A 68 0.96 -4.29 -4.10
N PRO A 69 2.27 -4.05 -4.06
CA PRO A 69 3.25 -5.09 -3.79
C PRO A 69 3.44 -5.42 -2.31
N SER A 70 2.85 -4.64 -1.40
CA SER A 70 2.91 -4.86 0.05
C SER A 70 1.72 -4.17 0.70
N PHE A 71 0.55 -4.81 0.62
CA PHE A 71 -0.69 -4.13 0.99
C PHE A 71 -0.89 -3.93 2.50
N GLY A 72 -0.13 -4.62 3.35
CA GLY A 72 -0.19 -4.44 4.80
C GLY A 72 -1.61 -4.52 5.36
N GLU A 73 -1.95 -3.58 6.21
CA GLU A 73 -3.29 -3.47 6.79
C GLU A 73 -4.37 -2.94 5.80
N GLY A 74 -3.99 -2.69 4.55
CA GLY A 74 -4.88 -2.27 3.48
C GLY A 74 -5.06 -0.76 3.35
N ASP A 75 -4.20 0.04 3.97
CA ASP A 75 -4.32 1.51 3.96
C ASP A 75 -4.37 2.10 2.56
N PHE A 76 -3.61 1.53 1.62
CA PHE A 76 -3.62 1.92 0.22
C PHE A 76 -4.60 1.08 -0.60
N LEU A 77 -4.63 -0.23 -0.37
CA LEU A 77 -5.43 -1.19 -1.11
C LEU A 77 -6.93 -0.89 -1.02
N LEU A 78 -7.45 -0.64 0.19
CA LEU A 78 -8.90 -0.43 0.39
C LEU A 78 -9.44 0.84 -0.29
N PRO A 79 -8.78 2.02 -0.20
CA PRO A 79 -9.17 3.20 -0.98
C PRO A 79 -9.10 2.99 -2.48
N ALA A 80 -8.06 2.30 -2.97
CA ALA A 80 -7.93 2.00 -4.39
C ALA A 80 -9.03 1.06 -4.87
N LEU A 81 -9.33 0.01 -4.10
CA LEU A 81 -10.45 -0.90 -4.36
C LEU A 81 -11.80 -0.17 -4.38
N ASP A 82 -12.01 0.74 -3.44
CA ASP A 82 -13.24 1.54 -3.37
C ASP A 82 -13.47 2.35 -4.65
N ARG A 83 -12.46 3.06 -5.13
CA ARG A 83 -12.52 3.83 -6.39
C ARG A 83 -12.76 2.91 -7.60
N LEU A 84 -12.09 1.76 -7.63
CA LEU A 84 -12.24 0.76 -8.68
C LEU A 84 -13.68 0.24 -8.75
N LEU A 85 -14.25 -0.13 -7.61
CA LEU A 85 -15.63 -0.60 -7.51
C LEU A 85 -16.64 0.48 -7.87
N GLN A 86 -16.45 1.72 -7.43
CA GLN A 86 -17.31 2.84 -7.82
C GLN A 86 -17.33 3.05 -9.33
N SER A 87 -16.16 3.05 -9.96
CA SER A 87 -16.02 3.18 -11.41
C SER A 87 -16.73 2.05 -12.15
N TRP A 88 -16.66 0.82 -11.63
CA TRP A 88 -17.25 -0.36 -12.26
C TRP A 88 -18.75 -0.44 -12.05
N ILE A 89 -19.24 -0.28 -10.82
CA ILE A 89 -20.67 -0.38 -10.45
C ILE A 89 -21.50 0.65 -11.22
N SER A 90 -20.97 1.84 -11.47
CA SER A 90 -21.65 2.88 -12.24
C SER A 90 -22.06 2.43 -13.64
N LYS A 91 -21.36 1.44 -14.21
CA LYS A 91 -21.59 0.88 -15.55
C LYS A 91 -22.18 -0.55 -15.53
N ASN A 92 -22.13 -1.21 -14.37
CA ASN A 92 -22.56 -2.59 -14.18
C ASN A 92 -23.47 -2.70 -12.95
N PRO A 93 -24.73 -2.22 -13.04
CA PRO A 93 -25.64 -2.16 -11.91
C PRO A 93 -26.06 -3.55 -11.39
N ASP A 94 -26.00 -4.58 -12.22
CA ASP A 94 -26.26 -5.98 -11.87
C ASP A 94 -25.12 -6.66 -11.11
N ARG A 95 -23.94 -6.02 -11.08
CA ARG A 95 -22.71 -6.48 -10.39
C ARG A 95 -22.19 -7.87 -10.81
N ASN A 96 -22.66 -8.38 -11.93
CA ASN A 96 -22.16 -9.62 -12.49
C ASN A 96 -20.71 -9.49 -12.97
N HIS A 97 -19.90 -10.56 -12.90
CA HIS A 97 -18.51 -10.60 -13.36
C HIS A 97 -17.52 -9.69 -12.58
N VAL A 98 -17.85 -9.30 -11.33
CA VAL A 98 -16.94 -8.48 -10.51
C VAL A 98 -15.60 -9.19 -10.25
N VAL A 99 -15.62 -10.50 -10.10
CA VAL A 99 -14.42 -11.32 -9.86
C VAL A 99 -13.45 -11.22 -11.03
N ASP A 100 -13.95 -11.44 -12.25
CA ASP A 100 -13.17 -11.32 -13.47
C ASP A 100 -12.63 -9.90 -13.66
N TYR A 101 -13.46 -8.90 -13.32
CA TYR A 101 -13.06 -7.51 -13.39
C TYR A 101 -11.92 -7.20 -12.42
N LEU A 102 -12.03 -7.59 -11.15
CA LEU A 102 -10.99 -7.39 -10.14
C LEU A 102 -9.71 -8.15 -10.50
N GLY A 103 -9.81 -9.42 -10.92
CA GLY A 103 -8.67 -10.22 -11.31
C GLY A 103 -7.87 -9.66 -12.49
N ASN A 104 -8.52 -8.91 -13.38
CA ASN A 104 -7.86 -8.27 -14.53
C ASN A 104 -7.28 -6.87 -14.21
N THR A 105 -7.74 -6.21 -13.13
CA THR A 105 -7.41 -4.81 -12.87
C THR A 105 -6.58 -4.59 -11.60
N LEU A 106 -6.67 -5.50 -10.62
CA LEU A 106 -6.02 -5.35 -9.32
C LEU A 106 -5.18 -6.59 -9.00
N CYS A 107 -3.91 -6.38 -8.70
CA CYS A 107 -3.03 -7.39 -8.12
C CYS A 107 -2.49 -6.86 -6.81
N ALA A 108 -2.62 -7.62 -5.74
CA ALA A 108 -2.16 -7.23 -4.43
C ALA A 108 -1.39 -8.40 -3.77
N VAL A 109 -0.28 -8.07 -3.14
CA VAL A 109 0.66 -9.04 -2.58
C VAL A 109 0.98 -8.67 -1.14
N GLU A 110 1.07 -9.66 -0.27
CA GLU A 110 1.53 -9.50 1.11
C GLU A 110 2.39 -10.70 1.51
N LEU A 111 3.47 -10.42 2.24
CA LEU A 111 4.41 -11.44 2.70
C LEU A 111 3.96 -12.10 4.01
N HIS A 112 3.30 -11.32 4.87
CA HIS A 112 2.92 -11.76 6.22
C HIS A 112 1.52 -12.37 6.22
N LYS A 113 1.44 -13.66 6.48
CA LYS A 113 0.20 -14.43 6.46
C LYS A 113 -0.91 -13.85 7.32
N ASP A 114 -0.60 -13.47 8.56
CA ASP A 114 -1.62 -12.93 9.48
C ASP A 114 -2.18 -11.60 8.96
N THR A 115 -1.32 -10.75 8.43
CA THR A 115 -1.71 -9.48 7.81
C THR A 115 -2.53 -9.72 6.53
N PHE A 116 -2.11 -10.69 5.73
CA PHE A 116 -2.83 -11.11 4.52
C PHE A 116 -4.27 -11.54 4.86
N GLU A 117 -4.44 -12.46 5.81
CA GLU A 117 -5.77 -12.97 6.19
C GLU A 117 -6.65 -11.86 6.81
N ASN A 118 -6.09 -11.00 7.66
CA ASN A 118 -6.84 -9.88 8.24
C ASN A 118 -7.32 -8.89 7.18
N THR A 119 -6.45 -8.52 6.24
CA THR A 119 -6.81 -7.56 5.19
C THR A 119 -7.77 -8.17 4.18
N LYS A 120 -7.65 -9.45 3.89
CA LYS A 120 -8.62 -10.20 3.09
C LYS A 120 -10.04 -10.12 3.67
N LEU A 121 -10.20 -10.22 4.99
CA LEU A 121 -11.51 -10.02 5.65
C LEU A 121 -12.05 -8.59 5.45
N LYS A 122 -11.19 -7.58 5.51
CA LYS A 122 -11.57 -6.18 5.24
C LYS A 122 -12.03 -6.00 3.79
N VAL A 123 -11.33 -6.62 2.84
CA VAL A 123 -11.72 -6.60 1.43
C VAL A 123 -13.07 -7.29 1.22
N PHE A 124 -13.28 -8.46 1.82
CA PHE A 124 -14.55 -9.15 1.78
C PHE A 124 -15.70 -8.28 2.30
N ALA A 125 -15.51 -7.63 3.45
CA ALA A 125 -16.50 -6.70 4.01
C ALA A 125 -16.80 -5.54 3.05
N ALA A 126 -15.77 -4.91 2.49
CA ALA A 126 -15.93 -3.80 1.54
C ALA A 126 -16.72 -4.21 0.28
N LEU A 127 -16.51 -5.42 -0.23
CA LEU A 127 -17.26 -5.96 -1.37
C LEU A 127 -18.74 -6.22 -1.02
N THR A 128 -19.00 -6.84 0.12
CA THR A 128 -20.37 -7.13 0.56
C THR A 128 -21.17 -5.88 0.88
N GLU A 129 -20.56 -4.87 1.49
CA GLU A 129 -21.17 -3.55 1.71
C GLU A 129 -21.58 -2.86 0.39
N ARG A 130 -20.89 -3.16 -0.69
CA ARG A 130 -21.23 -2.69 -2.04
C ARG A 130 -22.27 -3.56 -2.76
N GLY A 131 -22.86 -4.55 -2.06
CA GLY A 131 -23.89 -5.44 -2.56
C GLY A 131 -23.40 -6.52 -3.53
N ILE A 132 -22.11 -6.87 -3.46
CA ILE A 132 -21.55 -8.01 -4.15
C ILE A 132 -21.92 -9.27 -3.37
N SER A 133 -22.29 -10.36 -4.07
CA SER A 133 -22.69 -11.60 -3.42
C SER A 133 -21.55 -12.18 -2.55
N ASN A 134 -21.90 -12.86 -1.46
CA ASN A 134 -20.89 -13.49 -0.60
C ASN A 134 -20.01 -14.48 -1.37
N ALA A 135 -20.56 -15.20 -2.33
CA ALA A 135 -19.82 -16.13 -3.17
C ALA A 135 -18.77 -15.40 -4.04
N ASP A 136 -19.18 -14.31 -4.69
CA ASP A 136 -18.28 -13.48 -5.50
C ASP A 136 -17.29 -12.68 -4.64
N ALA A 137 -17.67 -12.26 -3.43
CA ALA A 137 -16.77 -11.56 -2.52
C ALA A 137 -15.67 -12.46 -1.94
N GLN A 138 -15.85 -13.78 -1.90
CA GLN A 138 -14.81 -14.74 -1.51
C GLN A 138 -13.78 -15.03 -2.60
N ALA A 139 -14.18 -14.96 -3.86
CA ALA A 139 -13.34 -15.30 -5.01
C ALA A 139 -12.12 -14.35 -5.22
N PRO A 140 -12.14 -13.05 -4.85
CA PRO A 140 -10.96 -12.19 -4.95
C PRO A 140 -9.74 -12.67 -4.15
N ALA A 141 -9.92 -13.68 -3.30
CA ALA A 141 -8.79 -14.36 -2.67
C ALA A 141 -7.75 -14.90 -3.67
N GLU A 142 -8.15 -15.20 -4.89
CA GLU A 142 -7.25 -15.63 -5.97
C GLU A 142 -6.52 -14.45 -6.63
N THR A 143 -7.02 -13.23 -6.47
CA THR A 143 -6.41 -11.99 -6.98
C THR A 143 -5.30 -11.51 -6.06
N PHE A 144 -5.40 -11.85 -4.77
CA PHE A 144 -4.40 -11.55 -3.74
C PHE A 144 -3.46 -12.75 -3.60
N ARG A 145 -2.17 -12.50 -3.43
CA ARG A 145 -1.15 -13.52 -3.29
C ARG A 145 -0.39 -13.36 -1.98
N GLU A 146 -0.31 -14.45 -1.23
CA GLU A 146 0.69 -14.64 -0.18
C GLU A 146 2.00 -15.06 -0.87
N LEU A 147 3.13 -14.44 -0.49
CA LEU A 147 4.47 -14.80 -0.99
C LEU A 147 5.18 -15.74 -0.02
#